data_e9d79b0fada050197a9c9d8627be841a
#
_entry.id   e9d79b0fada050197a9c9d8627be841a
#
_cell.length_a   1.000
_cell.length_b   1.000
_cell.length_c   1.000
_cell.angle_alpha   90.00
_cell.angle_beta   90.00
_cell.angle_gamma   90.00
#
_symmetry.space_group_name_H-M   'P 1'
#
loop_
_entity.id
_entity.type
_entity.pdbx_description
1 polymer ?
#
loop_
_entity_poly.entity_id
_entity_poly.type
_entity_poly.pdbx_seq_one_letter_code
_entity_poly.pdbx_strand_id
1 'polypeptide(L)'
;MTEPAARDPRFATTLARGLTVLRAFRASDDGLGNAEIAERTGLPKSTVSRLTFTLQSLGYLTHAHRNDRYRPGPALLALGNVAQASISFVDLSGPIMQRLADETGTLSLLLVRDDQKLLIVRTWRPRGVSSLWLEAGHRLPFNGTSSGHAMLAAMNDALFEETVARVDGDRGLTPERARAVRRRAYEQLITRGFSITPPDEYFAASIHAAARPFFARDLAEPVVFTCGAMPQDLTLERLETEVGPRLNDAVKELERMMGQPASITMRT
;
A
#
# COMPACT_ATOMS: atom_id res chain seq x y z
N MET A 1 -11.52 11.75 -3.21
CA MET A 1 -11.13 13.09 -2.68
C MET A 1 -12.14 13.45 -1.60
N THR A 2 -11.69 13.55 -0.38
CA THR A 2 -12.56 13.85 0.78
C THR A 2 -13.01 15.32 0.73
N GLU A 3 -14.33 15.55 0.84
CA GLU A 3 -14.95 16.88 0.78
C GLU A 3 -14.37 17.97 1.72
N PRO A 4 -13.86 17.69 2.94
CA PRO A 4 -13.35 18.73 3.83
C PRO A 4 -12.08 19.43 3.32
N ALA A 5 -11.14 18.69 2.72
CA ALA A 5 -9.91 19.28 2.17
C ALA A 5 -10.18 20.14 0.93
N ALA A 6 -11.18 19.78 0.12
CA ALA A 6 -11.54 20.56 -1.09
C ALA A 6 -12.20 21.91 -0.77
N ARG A 7 -12.63 22.15 0.48
CA ARG A 7 -13.22 23.43 0.95
C ARG A 7 -12.18 24.38 1.55
N ASP A 8 -10.95 23.93 1.83
CA ASP A 8 -9.88 24.82 2.31
C ASP A 8 -9.41 25.72 1.15
N PRO A 9 -9.41 27.06 1.31
CA PRO A 9 -8.95 27.98 0.26
C PRO A 9 -7.50 27.75 -0.21
N ARG A 10 -6.67 27.12 0.62
CA ARG A 10 -5.29 26.75 0.30
C ARG A 10 -5.20 25.51 -0.60
N PHE A 11 -6.29 24.76 -0.77
CA PHE A 11 -6.31 23.53 -1.55
C PHE A 11 -6.34 23.80 -3.05
N ALA A 12 -5.23 23.55 -3.75
CA ALA A 12 -5.09 23.75 -5.19
C ALA A 12 -5.78 22.62 -5.98
N THR A 13 -7.08 22.75 -6.24
CA THR A 13 -7.90 21.73 -6.92
C THR A 13 -7.32 21.29 -8.26
N THR A 14 -6.75 22.20 -9.06
CA THR A 14 -6.14 21.87 -10.36
C THR A 14 -4.93 20.98 -10.17
N LEU A 15 -4.07 21.24 -9.17
CA LEU A 15 -2.94 20.38 -8.83
C LEU A 15 -3.41 18.99 -8.39
N ALA A 16 -4.41 18.92 -7.50
CA ALA A 16 -4.98 17.66 -7.04
C ALA A 16 -5.51 16.82 -8.21
N ARG A 17 -6.21 17.44 -9.18
CA ARG A 17 -6.68 16.75 -10.40
C ARG A 17 -5.51 16.26 -11.26
N GLY A 18 -4.44 17.03 -11.41
CA GLY A 18 -3.22 16.61 -12.12
C GLY A 18 -2.58 15.38 -11.49
N LEU A 19 -2.44 15.38 -10.16
CA LEU A 19 -1.96 14.21 -9.41
C LEU A 19 -2.91 13.02 -9.53
N THR A 20 -4.23 13.23 -9.57
CA THR A 20 -5.21 12.16 -9.82
C THR A 20 -5.02 11.52 -11.19
N VAL A 21 -4.70 12.30 -12.23
CA VAL A 21 -4.36 11.77 -13.56
C VAL A 21 -3.11 10.89 -13.49
N LEU A 22 -2.04 11.32 -12.82
CA LEU A 22 -0.82 10.50 -12.66
C LEU A 22 -1.11 9.20 -11.90
N ARG A 23 -1.98 9.23 -10.91
CA ARG A 23 -2.38 8.06 -10.10
C ARG A 23 -3.30 7.07 -10.83
N ALA A 24 -3.78 7.40 -12.02
CA ALA A 24 -4.60 6.51 -12.84
C ALA A 24 -3.79 5.42 -13.54
N PHE A 25 -2.48 5.61 -13.73
CA PHE A 25 -1.60 4.65 -14.40
C PHE A 25 -1.23 3.48 -13.50
N ARG A 26 -1.14 2.29 -14.10
CA ARG A 26 -0.69 1.04 -13.48
C ARG A 26 0.50 0.49 -14.26
N ALA A 27 1.33 -0.31 -13.60
CA ALA A 27 2.49 -0.94 -14.24
C ALA A 27 2.10 -1.87 -15.41
N SER A 28 0.92 -2.50 -15.31
CA SER A 28 0.35 -3.38 -16.35
C SER A 28 -0.23 -2.66 -17.57
N ASP A 29 -0.33 -1.31 -17.53
CA ASP A 29 -0.92 -0.57 -18.65
C ASP A 29 0.07 -0.43 -19.81
N ASP A 30 -0.39 -0.69 -21.03
CA ASP A 30 0.33 -0.32 -22.25
C ASP A 30 0.00 1.14 -22.67
N GLY A 31 0.18 2.06 -21.72
CA GLY A 31 -0.26 3.43 -21.83
C GLY A 31 -1.77 3.61 -21.65
N LEU A 32 -2.23 4.85 -21.51
CA LEU A 32 -3.65 5.23 -21.38
C LEU A 32 -3.98 6.39 -22.32
N GLY A 33 -5.12 6.29 -23.01
CA GLY A 33 -5.71 7.40 -23.74
C GLY A 33 -6.51 8.33 -22.82
N ASN A 34 -6.81 9.55 -23.27
CA ASN A 34 -7.61 10.53 -22.50
C ASN A 34 -8.97 10.00 -22.06
N ALA A 35 -9.62 9.14 -22.86
CA ALA A 35 -10.90 8.56 -22.53
C ALA A 35 -10.80 7.57 -21.35
N GLU A 36 -9.78 6.71 -21.36
CA GLU A 36 -9.53 5.74 -20.28
C GLU A 36 -9.13 6.44 -18.98
N ILE A 37 -8.31 7.50 -19.08
CA ILE A 37 -7.97 8.33 -17.93
C ILE A 37 -9.22 9.01 -17.35
N ALA A 38 -10.10 9.56 -18.20
CA ALA A 38 -11.34 10.18 -17.76
C ALA A 38 -12.26 9.18 -17.04
N GLU A 39 -12.39 7.97 -17.57
CA GLU A 39 -13.15 6.88 -16.95
C GLU A 39 -12.58 6.50 -15.58
N ARG A 40 -11.25 6.28 -15.47
CA ARG A 40 -10.57 5.89 -14.21
C ARG A 40 -10.59 6.97 -13.14
N THR A 41 -10.59 8.25 -13.56
CA THR A 41 -10.48 9.39 -12.62
C THR A 41 -11.83 10.03 -12.31
N GLY A 42 -12.86 9.78 -13.10
CA GLY A 42 -14.14 10.49 -13.04
C GLY A 42 -14.07 11.95 -13.50
N LEU A 43 -12.94 12.39 -14.08
CA LEU A 43 -12.77 13.76 -14.55
C LEU A 43 -13.35 13.95 -15.96
N PRO A 44 -13.91 15.14 -16.28
CA PRO A 44 -14.34 15.46 -17.63
C PRO A 44 -13.20 15.32 -18.66
N LYS A 45 -13.50 14.78 -19.86
CA LYS A 45 -12.49 14.57 -20.93
C LYS A 45 -11.70 15.82 -21.28
N SER A 46 -12.37 16.99 -21.32
CA SER A 46 -11.71 18.29 -21.58
C SER A 46 -10.70 18.67 -20.48
N THR A 47 -11.03 18.37 -19.21
CA THR A 47 -10.11 18.57 -18.09
C THR A 47 -8.91 17.62 -18.19
N VAL A 48 -9.15 16.34 -18.48
CA VAL A 48 -8.09 15.34 -18.68
C VAL A 48 -7.14 15.78 -19.80
N SER A 49 -7.67 16.17 -20.96
CA SER A 49 -6.85 16.61 -22.10
C SER A 49 -5.93 17.78 -21.76
N ARG A 50 -6.41 18.77 -21.00
CA ARG A 50 -5.58 19.90 -20.55
C ARG A 50 -4.51 19.47 -19.56
N LEU A 51 -4.86 18.58 -18.63
CA LEU A 51 -3.93 18.09 -17.61
C LEU A 51 -2.86 17.19 -18.22
N THR A 52 -3.21 16.28 -19.12
CA THR A 52 -2.24 15.40 -19.81
C THR A 52 -1.28 16.20 -20.69
N PHE A 53 -1.77 17.23 -21.40
CA PHE A 53 -0.89 18.16 -22.13
C PHE A 53 0.11 18.85 -21.21
N THR A 54 -0.35 19.39 -20.07
CA THR A 54 0.54 20.06 -19.09
C THR A 54 1.55 19.08 -18.51
N LEU A 55 1.10 17.88 -18.07
CA LEU A 55 1.99 16.87 -17.50
C LEU A 55 3.01 16.35 -18.51
N GLN A 56 2.63 16.25 -19.78
CA GLN A 56 3.55 15.89 -20.86
C GLN A 56 4.58 17.01 -21.11
N SER A 57 4.13 18.25 -21.17
CA SER A 57 5.03 19.41 -21.36
C SER A 57 6.07 19.54 -20.23
N LEU A 58 5.72 19.06 -19.02
CA LEU A 58 6.61 19.04 -17.87
C LEU A 58 7.43 17.73 -17.73
N GLY A 59 7.29 16.77 -18.65
CA GLY A 59 8.00 15.50 -18.65
C GLY A 59 7.47 14.44 -17.66
N TYR A 60 6.34 14.71 -16.99
CA TYR A 60 5.67 13.72 -16.11
C TYR A 60 4.88 12.66 -16.87
N LEU A 61 4.43 12.98 -18.09
CA LEU A 61 3.89 12.03 -19.05
C LEU A 61 4.72 12.08 -20.34
N THR A 62 4.72 10.97 -21.08
CA THR A 62 5.27 10.88 -22.43
C THR A 62 4.29 10.17 -23.34
N HIS A 63 4.34 10.46 -24.66
CA HIS A 63 3.56 9.69 -25.63
C HIS A 63 4.17 8.30 -25.84
N ALA A 64 3.35 7.28 -25.82
CA ALA A 64 3.70 6.00 -26.42
C ALA A 64 3.73 6.15 -27.95
N HIS A 65 4.65 5.48 -28.62
CA HIS A 65 4.83 5.60 -30.09
C HIS A 65 3.64 5.14 -30.95
N ARG A 66 2.58 4.63 -30.36
CA ARG A 66 1.34 4.20 -31.03
C ARG A 66 0.11 4.77 -30.33
N ASN A 67 -0.83 5.31 -31.10
CA ASN A 67 -2.22 5.60 -30.75
C ASN A 67 -2.50 6.68 -29.69
N ASP A 68 -1.84 7.82 -29.68
CA ASP A 68 -2.12 8.93 -28.74
C ASP A 68 -2.29 8.51 -27.27
N ARG A 69 -1.55 7.47 -26.87
CA ARG A 69 -1.55 6.98 -25.48
C ARG A 69 -0.43 7.63 -24.69
N TYR A 70 -0.72 7.95 -23.44
CA TYR A 70 0.24 8.48 -22.48
C TYR A 70 0.84 7.35 -21.63
N ARG A 71 2.11 7.53 -21.25
CA ARG A 71 2.81 6.69 -20.27
C ARG A 71 3.45 7.59 -19.21
N PRO A 72 3.72 7.07 -17.99
CA PRO A 72 4.57 7.76 -17.03
C PRO A 72 5.89 8.19 -17.65
N GLY A 73 6.23 9.47 -17.49
CA GLY A 73 7.42 10.07 -18.06
C GLY A 73 8.63 10.01 -17.11
N PRO A 74 9.85 10.30 -17.62
CA PRO A 74 11.09 10.20 -16.85
C PRO A 74 11.16 11.14 -15.64
N ALA A 75 10.41 12.24 -15.62
CA ALA A 75 10.34 13.11 -14.45
C ALA A 75 9.75 12.42 -13.22
N LEU A 76 8.80 11.46 -13.41
CA LEU A 76 8.29 10.67 -12.31
C LEU A 76 9.32 9.69 -11.74
N LEU A 77 10.16 9.11 -12.60
CA LEU A 77 11.25 8.23 -12.15
C LEU A 77 12.26 9.02 -11.31
N ALA A 78 12.66 10.21 -11.77
CA ALA A 78 13.57 11.07 -11.01
C ALA A 78 12.97 11.47 -9.64
N LEU A 79 11.69 11.86 -9.62
CA LEU A 79 11.00 12.21 -8.38
C LEU A 79 10.86 11.02 -7.44
N GLY A 80 10.57 9.84 -7.98
CA GLY A 80 10.52 8.58 -7.22
C GLY A 80 11.87 8.23 -6.59
N ASN A 81 12.99 8.40 -7.30
CA ASN A 81 14.34 8.20 -6.78
C ASN A 81 14.67 9.18 -5.65
N VAL A 82 14.30 10.45 -5.78
CA VAL A 82 14.48 11.44 -4.71
C VAL A 82 13.67 11.05 -3.47
N ALA A 83 12.42 10.65 -3.65
CA ALA A 83 11.58 10.18 -2.54
C ALA A 83 12.18 8.94 -1.88
N GLN A 84 12.65 7.96 -2.66
CA GLN A 84 13.29 6.74 -2.13
C GLN A 84 14.54 7.07 -1.33
N ALA A 85 15.42 7.94 -1.83
CA ALA A 85 16.64 8.33 -1.14
C ALA A 85 16.39 9.09 0.18
N SER A 86 15.22 9.72 0.33
CA SER A 86 14.81 10.40 1.56
C SER A 86 14.20 9.48 2.63
N ILE A 87 13.94 8.21 2.28
CA ILE A 87 13.29 7.22 3.16
C ILE A 87 14.25 6.05 3.37
N SER A 88 15.10 6.15 4.40
CA SER A 88 16.27 5.29 4.59
C SER A 88 15.96 3.79 4.67
N PHE A 89 14.81 3.38 5.23
CA PHE A 89 14.48 1.97 5.40
C PHE A 89 14.09 1.26 4.08
N VAL A 90 13.69 2.01 3.05
CA VAL A 90 13.20 1.41 1.80
C VAL A 90 14.31 0.64 1.09
N ASP A 91 15.50 1.19 1.02
CA ASP A 91 16.65 0.52 0.40
C ASP A 91 17.17 -0.64 1.27
N LEU A 92 17.23 -0.46 2.60
CA LEU A 92 17.63 -1.51 3.52
C LEU A 92 16.67 -2.70 3.53
N SER A 93 15.37 -2.45 3.36
CA SER A 93 14.36 -3.51 3.31
C SER A 93 14.46 -4.39 2.05
N GLY A 94 15.02 -3.87 0.96
CA GLY A 94 15.07 -4.57 -0.33
C GLY A 94 15.68 -5.96 -0.26
N PRO A 95 16.94 -6.13 0.15
CA PRO A 95 17.59 -7.44 0.25
C PRO A 95 16.88 -8.39 1.23
N ILE A 96 16.39 -7.86 2.37
CA ILE A 96 15.72 -8.63 3.41
C ILE A 96 14.40 -9.20 2.88
N MET A 97 13.56 -8.36 2.26
CA MET A 97 12.25 -8.77 1.77
C MET A 97 12.34 -9.63 0.52
N GLN A 98 13.36 -9.44 -0.33
CA GLN A 98 13.59 -10.33 -1.46
C GLN A 98 14.01 -11.73 -0.98
N ARG A 99 14.91 -11.82 0.00
CA ARG A 99 15.29 -13.09 0.62
C ARG A 99 14.07 -13.79 1.23
N LEU A 100 13.24 -13.05 1.99
CA LEU A 100 12.01 -13.58 2.57
C LEU A 100 11.06 -14.12 1.50
N ALA A 101 10.86 -13.38 0.40
CA ALA A 101 10.02 -13.82 -0.72
C ALA A 101 10.55 -15.11 -1.35
N ASP A 102 11.86 -15.18 -1.61
CA ASP A 102 12.51 -16.35 -2.23
C ASP A 102 12.45 -17.59 -1.31
N GLU A 103 12.67 -17.42 -0.01
CA GLU A 103 12.65 -18.53 0.97
C GLU A 103 11.25 -19.08 1.24
N THR A 104 10.22 -18.20 1.21
CA THR A 104 8.84 -18.59 1.53
C THR A 104 8.00 -18.92 0.29
N GLY A 105 8.47 -18.56 -0.91
CA GLY A 105 7.69 -18.67 -2.14
C GLY A 105 6.48 -17.72 -2.17
N THR A 106 6.45 -16.66 -1.33
CA THR A 106 5.33 -15.73 -1.22
C THR A 106 5.67 -14.36 -1.80
N LEU A 107 4.66 -13.64 -2.27
CA LEU A 107 4.81 -12.23 -2.63
C LEU A 107 4.96 -11.39 -1.37
N SER A 108 6.07 -10.67 -1.25
CA SER A 108 6.27 -9.68 -0.19
C SER A 108 5.92 -8.28 -0.67
N LEU A 109 5.28 -7.50 0.18
CA LEU A 109 4.73 -6.17 -0.13
C LEU A 109 5.13 -5.17 0.95
N LEU A 110 5.34 -3.91 0.54
CA LEU A 110 5.37 -2.74 1.41
C LEU A 110 4.15 -1.87 1.09
N LEU A 111 3.36 -1.55 2.12
CA LEU A 111 2.16 -0.76 2.01
C LEU A 111 2.22 0.46 2.92
N VAL A 112 1.66 1.56 2.44
CA VAL A 112 1.44 2.80 3.19
C VAL A 112 -0.04 3.15 3.20
N ARG A 113 -0.46 3.97 4.16
CA ARG A 113 -1.81 4.55 4.12
C ARG A 113 -1.92 5.55 2.96
N ASP A 114 -3.01 5.49 2.23
CA ASP A 114 -3.37 6.39 1.15
C ASP A 114 -4.85 6.76 1.27
N ASP A 115 -5.13 7.74 2.11
CA ASP A 115 -6.49 8.19 2.47
C ASP A 115 -7.33 7.04 3.07
N GLN A 116 -8.28 6.53 2.33
CA GLN A 116 -9.21 5.48 2.76
C GLN A 116 -8.74 4.06 2.40
N LYS A 117 -7.54 3.89 1.91
CA LYS A 117 -6.99 2.60 1.46
C LYS A 117 -5.52 2.45 1.81
N LEU A 118 -5.00 1.27 1.58
CA LEU A 118 -3.57 1.01 1.60
C LEU A 118 -3.04 1.02 0.18
N LEU A 119 -1.95 1.74 -0.05
CA LEU A 119 -1.24 1.78 -1.32
C LEU A 119 -0.05 0.83 -1.25
N ILE A 120 0.06 -0.09 -2.20
CA ILE A 120 1.28 -0.88 -2.40
C ILE A 120 2.32 0.05 -3.03
N VAL A 121 3.42 0.30 -2.30
CA VAL A 121 4.51 1.13 -2.80
C VAL A 121 5.68 0.29 -3.32
N ARG A 122 5.82 -0.95 -2.87
CA ARG A 122 6.86 -1.87 -3.35
C ARG A 122 6.42 -3.32 -3.26
N THR A 123 6.97 -4.15 -4.18
CA THR A 123 6.72 -5.59 -4.23
C THR A 123 8.04 -6.33 -4.41
N TRP A 124 8.18 -7.49 -3.77
CA TRP A 124 9.28 -8.41 -3.96
C TRP A 124 8.69 -9.78 -4.29
N ARG A 125 8.97 -10.25 -5.51
CA ARG A 125 8.44 -11.51 -6.03
C ARG A 125 9.41 -12.63 -5.78
N PRO A 126 8.93 -13.82 -5.37
CA PRO A 126 9.77 -14.99 -5.28
C PRO A 126 10.30 -15.38 -6.67
N ARG A 127 11.55 -15.76 -6.75
CA ARG A 127 12.17 -16.20 -8.01
C ARG A 127 11.73 -17.63 -8.35
N GLY A 128 11.42 -17.85 -9.62
CA GLY A 128 11.14 -19.20 -10.14
C GLY A 128 9.76 -19.78 -9.78
N VAL A 129 8.90 -19.03 -9.10
CA VAL A 129 7.52 -19.45 -8.80
C VAL A 129 6.51 -18.39 -9.26
N SER A 130 5.33 -18.86 -9.65
CA SER A 130 4.21 -17.97 -9.93
C SER A 130 3.74 -17.33 -8.63
N SER A 131 3.43 -16.05 -8.67
CA SER A 131 2.96 -15.31 -7.50
C SER A 131 1.73 -14.45 -7.83
N LEU A 132 1.09 -13.94 -6.80
CA LEU A 132 -0.06 -13.04 -6.93
C LEU A 132 0.25 -11.85 -7.85
N TRP A 133 -0.73 -11.48 -8.68
CA TRP A 133 -0.64 -10.31 -9.55
C TRP A 133 -1.00 -9.03 -8.78
N LEU A 134 -0.18 -8.67 -7.81
CA LEU A 134 -0.26 -7.39 -7.10
C LEU A 134 1.00 -6.59 -7.38
N GLU A 135 0.84 -5.32 -7.70
CA GLU A 135 1.94 -4.43 -8.10
C GLU A 135 1.90 -3.11 -7.34
N ALA A 136 3.02 -2.40 -7.34
CA ALA A 136 3.08 -1.02 -6.86
C ALA A 136 2.01 -0.16 -7.57
N GLY A 137 1.32 0.67 -6.82
CA GLY A 137 0.18 1.46 -7.29
C GLY A 137 -1.20 0.83 -7.05
N HIS A 138 -1.29 -0.49 -6.80
CA HIS A 138 -2.56 -1.10 -6.39
C HIS A 138 -2.95 -0.65 -4.98
N ARG A 139 -4.27 -0.56 -4.76
CA ARG A 139 -4.86 -0.16 -3.47
C ARG A 139 -5.65 -1.30 -2.87
N LEU A 140 -5.40 -1.58 -1.61
CA LEU A 140 -6.11 -2.58 -0.83
C LEU A 140 -7.03 -1.88 0.21
N PRO A 141 -8.19 -2.46 0.54
CA PRO A 141 -9.03 -1.94 1.61
C PRO A 141 -8.40 -2.20 2.98
N PHE A 142 -8.84 -1.43 3.99
CA PHE A 142 -8.51 -1.73 5.38
C PHE A 142 -9.24 -2.99 5.88
N ASN A 143 -10.52 -3.14 5.51
CA ASN A 143 -11.31 -4.28 5.94
C ASN A 143 -11.01 -5.53 5.10
N GLY A 144 -10.90 -6.68 5.78
CA GLY A 144 -10.72 -7.98 5.12
C GLY A 144 -9.32 -8.21 4.54
N THR A 145 -8.32 -7.47 4.99
CA THR A 145 -6.91 -7.69 4.61
C THR A 145 -6.01 -7.69 5.84
N SER A 146 -5.05 -8.60 5.90
CA SER A 146 -4.08 -8.63 7.00
C SER A 146 -3.26 -7.34 7.08
N SER A 147 -2.93 -6.75 5.93
CA SER A 147 -2.27 -5.44 5.83
C SER A 147 -3.11 -4.33 6.47
N GLY A 148 -4.41 -4.30 6.17
CA GLY A 148 -5.34 -3.31 6.70
C GLY A 148 -5.52 -3.46 8.21
N HIS A 149 -5.69 -4.68 8.68
CA HIS A 149 -5.82 -4.99 10.11
C HIS A 149 -4.55 -4.61 10.88
N ALA A 150 -3.37 -4.96 10.36
CA ALA A 150 -2.09 -4.57 10.94
C ALA A 150 -1.89 -3.04 10.97
N MET A 151 -2.29 -2.34 9.89
CA MET A 151 -2.21 -0.89 9.82
C MET A 151 -3.12 -0.22 10.86
N LEU A 152 -4.38 -0.65 10.97
CA LEU A 152 -5.33 -0.12 11.98
C LEU A 152 -4.80 -0.33 13.41
N ALA A 153 -4.18 -1.49 13.68
CA ALA A 153 -3.60 -1.79 14.97
C ALA A 153 -2.36 -0.94 15.29
N ALA A 154 -1.64 -0.48 14.29
CA ALA A 154 -0.41 0.30 14.44
C ALA A 154 -0.65 1.82 14.56
N MET A 155 -1.82 2.30 14.19
CA MET A 155 -2.17 3.73 14.29
C MET A 155 -2.30 4.16 15.75
N ASN A 156 -1.87 5.39 16.06
CA ASN A 156 -2.26 6.03 17.31
C ASN A 156 -3.77 6.36 17.29
N ASP A 157 -4.34 6.75 18.41
CA ASP A 157 -5.80 6.95 18.53
C ASP A 157 -6.31 8.05 17.62
N ALA A 158 -5.57 9.17 17.51
CA ALA A 158 -5.97 10.31 16.67
C ALA A 158 -6.02 9.89 15.17
N LEU A 159 -4.98 9.24 14.68
CA LEU A 159 -4.90 8.77 13.30
C LEU A 159 -5.95 7.69 13.01
N PHE A 160 -6.20 6.79 13.99
CA PHE A 160 -7.21 5.75 13.87
C PHE A 160 -8.63 6.35 13.73
N GLU A 161 -9.03 7.25 14.62
CA GLU A 161 -10.37 7.88 14.57
C GLU A 161 -10.53 8.74 13.30
N GLU A 162 -9.50 9.48 12.89
CA GLU A 162 -9.51 10.20 11.61
C GLU A 162 -9.70 9.25 10.42
N THR A 163 -8.98 8.13 10.40
CA THR A 163 -9.06 7.13 9.32
C THR A 163 -10.44 6.50 9.28
N VAL A 164 -10.97 6.05 10.43
CA VAL A 164 -12.29 5.40 10.51
C VAL A 164 -13.42 6.36 10.10
N ALA A 165 -13.35 7.63 10.49
CA ALA A 165 -14.33 8.63 10.08
C ALA A 165 -14.39 8.86 8.56
N ARG A 166 -13.31 8.59 7.85
CA ARG A 166 -13.23 8.74 6.38
C ARG A 166 -13.57 7.47 5.61
N VAL A 167 -13.36 6.29 6.22
CA VAL A 167 -13.59 4.96 5.60
C VAL A 167 -15.04 4.53 5.69
N ASP A 168 -15.94 5.38 6.20
CA ASP A 168 -17.34 5.06 6.45
C ASP A 168 -17.99 4.35 5.26
N GLY A 169 -18.38 3.10 5.49
CA GLY A 169 -19.07 2.25 4.54
C GLY A 169 -18.19 1.50 3.52
N ASP A 170 -16.88 1.74 3.41
CA ASP A 170 -16.05 0.93 2.49
C ASP A 170 -16.02 -0.53 2.97
N ARG A 171 -16.74 -1.37 2.23
CA ARG A 171 -16.85 -2.83 2.45
C ARG A 171 -17.30 -3.23 3.86
N GLY A 172 -18.21 -2.46 4.46
CA GLY A 172 -18.80 -2.77 5.76
C GLY A 172 -17.85 -2.55 6.94
N LEU A 173 -16.84 -1.70 6.81
CA LEU A 173 -16.01 -1.27 7.93
C LEU A 173 -16.73 -0.16 8.71
N THR A 174 -17.65 -0.56 9.58
CA THR A 174 -18.25 0.38 10.54
C THR A 174 -17.24 0.75 11.63
N PRO A 175 -17.42 1.87 12.35
CA PRO A 175 -16.55 2.26 13.46
C PRO A 175 -16.41 1.16 14.53
N GLU A 176 -17.51 0.45 14.85
CA GLU A 176 -17.49 -0.66 15.82
C GLU A 176 -16.65 -1.83 15.32
N ARG A 177 -16.83 -2.18 14.04
CA ARG A 177 -16.03 -3.24 13.41
C ARG A 177 -14.56 -2.87 13.32
N ALA A 178 -14.24 -1.62 12.98
CA ALA A 178 -12.87 -1.12 12.94
C ALA A 178 -12.18 -1.26 14.31
N ARG A 179 -12.87 -0.89 15.40
CA ARG A 179 -12.35 -1.04 16.76
C ARG A 179 -12.17 -2.51 17.16
N ALA A 180 -13.08 -3.39 16.76
CA ALA A 180 -12.95 -4.83 17.01
C ALA A 180 -11.76 -5.43 16.24
N VAL A 181 -11.62 -5.09 14.96
CA VAL A 181 -10.48 -5.49 14.11
C VAL A 181 -9.17 -4.99 14.69
N ARG A 182 -9.10 -3.71 15.10
CA ARG A 182 -7.92 -3.10 15.73
C ARG A 182 -7.47 -3.86 16.96
N ARG A 183 -8.38 -4.15 17.89
CA ARG A 183 -8.06 -4.91 19.12
C ARG A 183 -7.51 -6.29 18.81
N ARG A 184 -8.20 -7.06 17.97
CA ARG A 184 -7.76 -8.40 17.59
C ARG A 184 -6.40 -8.40 16.90
N ALA A 185 -6.18 -7.51 15.96
CA ALA A 185 -4.90 -7.39 15.26
C ALA A 185 -3.79 -6.97 16.23
N TYR A 186 -4.06 -6.06 17.15
CA TYR A 186 -3.11 -5.64 18.17
C TYR A 186 -2.71 -6.79 19.09
N GLU A 187 -3.67 -7.58 19.57
CA GLU A 187 -3.41 -8.80 20.37
C GLU A 187 -2.52 -9.79 19.61
N GLN A 188 -2.78 -10.01 18.31
CA GLN A 188 -1.95 -10.85 17.47
C GLN A 188 -0.54 -10.31 17.31
N LEU A 189 -0.38 -9.00 17.12
CA LEU A 189 0.92 -8.36 16.99
C LEU A 189 1.76 -8.46 18.27
N ILE A 190 1.15 -8.33 19.45
CA ILE A 190 1.84 -8.48 20.73
C ILE A 190 2.24 -9.93 20.99
N THR A 191 1.32 -10.88 20.74
CA THR A 191 1.53 -12.29 21.11
C THR A 191 2.45 -13.03 20.16
N ARG A 192 2.35 -12.79 18.84
CA ARG A 192 3.09 -13.53 17.82
C ARG A 192 3.92 -12.66 16.86
N GLY A 193 3.76 -11.33 16.92
CA GLY A 193 4.53 -10.38 16.12
C GLY A 193 3.99 -10.09 14.73
N PHE A 194 2.90 -10.74 14.30
CA PHE A 194 2.25 -10.52 13.01
C PHE A 194 0.74 -10.72 13.11
N SER A 195 0.01 -10.14 12.17
CA SER A 195 -1.46 -10.22 12.08
C SER A 195 -1.87 -11.05 10.86
N ILE A 196 -2.91 -11.86 11.04
CA ILE A 196 -3.61 -12.63 9.99
C ILE A 196 -5.09 -12.31 10.09
N THR A 197 -5.72 -12.03 8.94
CA THR A 197 -7.18 -11.90 8.86
C THR A 197 -7.81 -13.29 8.87
N PRO A 198 -8.89 -13.52 9.62
CA PRO A 198 -9.66 -14.77 9.55
C PRO A 198 -10.20 -15.01 8.14
N PRO A 199 -10.27 -16.28 7.67
CA PRO A 199 -10.68 -16.62 6.31
C PRO A 199 -12.08 -16.15 5.92
N ASP A 200 -13.01 -16.17 6.87
CA ASP A 200 -14.40 -15.71 6.71
C ASP A 200 -14.53 -14.19 6.58
N GLU A 201 -13.46 -13.45 6.90
CA GLU A 201 -13.39 -11.99 6.77
C GLU A 201 -12.58 -11.53 5.54
N TYR A 202 -11.99 -12.42 4.76
CA TYR A 202 -11.15 -12.03 3.64
C TYR A 202 -11.91 -11.19 2.60
N PHE A 203 -11.29 -10.07 2.25
CA PHE A 203 -11.69 -9.23 1.12
C PHE A 203 -11.69 -9.98 -0.21
N ALA A 204 -10.68 -10.82 -0.44
CA ALA A 204 -10.55 -11.71 -1.57
C ALA A 204 -10.25 -13.10 -1.03
N ALA A 205 -11.19 -14.04 -1.18
CA ALA A 205 -11.05 -15.42 -0.73
C ALA A 205 -9.84 -16.16 -1.38
N SER A 206 -9.22 -15.54 -2.37
CA SER A 206 -8.09 -16.08 -3.11
C SER A 206 -6.71 -15.70 -2.56
N ILE A 207 -6.61 -15.07 -1.39
CA ILE A 207 -5.31 -14.63 -0.85
C ILE A 207 -5.23 -14.93 0.65
N HIS A 208 -4.23 -15.73 1.04
CA HIS A 208 -3.79 -15.83 2.43
C HIS A 208 -2.59 -14.91 2.64
N ALA A 209 -2.58 -14.14 3.73
CA ALA A 209 -1.50 -13.21 4.02
C ALA A 209 -1.28 -12.97 5.52
N ALA A 210 -0.01 -12.80 5.89
CA ALA A 210 0.40 -12.28 7.19
C ALA A 210 0.97 -10.87 7.00
N ALA A 211 0.77 -10.00 7.99
CA ALA A 211 1.21 -8.61 7.94
C ALA A 211 1.84 -8.18 9.27
N ARG A 212 2.87 -7.34 9.19
CA ARG A 212 3.53 -6.72 10.33
C ARG A 212 3.76 -5.24 10.07
N PRO A 213 3.38 -4.35 11.01
CA PRO A 213 3.69 -2.94 10.91
C PRO A 213 5.17 -2.67 11.21
N PHE A 214 5.67 -1.59 10.63
CA PHE A 214 7.00 -1.03 10.87
C PHE A 214 6.89 0.48 11.06
N PHE A 215 7.62 1.01 12.05
CA PHE A 215 7.62 2.42 12.38
C PHE A 215 8.95 3.06 11.94
N ALA A 216 8.97 3.66 10.76
CA ALA A 216 10.12 4.39 10.30
C ALA A 216 10.26 5.74 11.04
N ARG A 217 11.50 6.14 11.39
CA ARG A 217 11.76 7.45 12.01
C ARG A 217 11.50 8.60 11.04
N ASP A 218 11.67 8.33 9.76
CA ASP A 218 11.53 9.30 8.66
C ASP A 218 10.07 9.52 8.25
N LEU A 219 9.13 8.74 8.81
CA LEU A 219 7.71 8.83 8.52
C LEU A 219 6.89 9.09 9.77
N ALA A 220 5.88 9.96 9.64
CA ALA A 220 4.96 10.25 10.73
C ALA A 220 3.98 9.10 11.01
N GLU A 221 3.72 8.26 10.01
CA GLU A 221 2.76 7.17 10.05
C GLU A 221 3.46 5.80 9.92
N PRO A 222 2.86 4.73 10.49
CA PRO A 222 3.38 3.39 10.29
C PRO A 222 3.26 2.96 8.82
N VAL A 223 4.12 2.05 8.41
CA VAL A 223 4.00 1.30 7.17
C VAL A 223 3.78 -0.18 7.49
N VAL A 224 3.35 -0.98 6.52
CA VAL A 224 3.09 -2.40 6.74
C VAL A 224 3.85 -3.24 5.73
N PHE A 225 4.60 -4.21 6.23
CA PHE A 225 5.14 -5.32 5.44
C PHE A 225 4.15 -6.49 5.47
N THR A 226 3.98 -7.14 4.33
CA THR A 226 3.01 -8.23 4.16
C THR A 226 3.61 -9.32 3.29
N CYS A 227 3.37 -10.59 3.64
CA CYS A 227 3.66 -11.74 2.80
C CYS A 227 2.37 -12.49 2.51
N GLY A 228 2.16 -12.88 1.26
CA GLY A 228 0.95 -13.59 0.86
C GLY A 228 1.09 -14.39 -0.43
N ALA A 229 0.20 -15.36 -0.57
CA ALA A 229 0.07 -16.19 -1.76
C ALA A 229 -1.38 -16.67 -1.92
N MET A 230 -1.67 -17.40 -3.01
CA MET A 230 -2.96 -18.06 -3.16
C MET A 230 -3.12 -19.21 -2.14
N PRO A 231 -4.34 -19.55 -1.69
CA PRO A 231 -4.56 -20.60 -0.69
C PRO A 231 -3.97 -21.97 -1.05
N GLN A 232 -3.90 -22.29 -2.33
CA GLN A 232 -3.27 -23.54 -2.81
C GLN A 232 -1.76 -23.57 -2.59
N ASP A 233 -1.10 -22.41 -2.57
CA ASP A 233 0.36 -22.28 -2.43
C ASP A 233 0.74 -21.94 -0.98
N LEU A 234 -0.21 -21.44 -0.19
CA LEU A 234 -0.01 -21.01 1.19
C LEU A 234 -1.22 -21.40 2.06
N THR A 235 -1.12 -22.53 2.75
CA THR A 235 -2.12 -22.94 3.74
C THR A 235 -2.11 -22.01 4.97
N LEU A 236 -3.20 -21.97 5.72
CA LEU A 236 -3.28 -21.20 6.98
C LEU A 236 -2.26 -21.70 8.01
N GLU A 237 -2.08 -23.00 8.11
CA GLU A 237 -1.08 -23.61 8.99
C GLU A 237 0.33 -23.11 8.64
N ARG A 238 0.70 -23.18 7.38
CA ARG A 238 2.01 -22.70 6.91
C ARG A 238 2.17 -21.18 7.12
N LEU A 239 1.07 -20.43 6.93
CA LEU A 239 1.06 -18.99 7.19
C LEU A 239 1.34 -18.68 8.68
N GLU A 240 0.76 -19.47 9.59
CA GLU A 240 0.93 -19.28 11.05
C GLU A 240 2.26 -19.78 11.58
N THR A 241 2.74 -20.93 11.09
CA THR A 241 3.91 -21.61 11.65
C THR A 241 5.23 -21.28 10.95
N GLU A 242 5.18 -20.82 9.69
CA GLU A 242 6.39 -20.54 8.90
C GLU A 242 6.44 -19.09 8.42
N VAL A 243 5.51 -18.67 7.55
CA VAL A 243 5.63 -17.41 6.82
C VAL A 243 5.46 -16.20 7.75
N GLY A 244 4.49 -16.23 8.65
CA GLY A 244 4.29 -15.16 9.64
C GLY A 244 5.48 -14.97 10.57
N PRO A 245 6.03 -16.02 11.21
CA PRO A 245 7.27 -15.94 12.00
C PRO A 245 8.46 -15.39 11.20
N ARG A 246 8.69 -15.86 9.97
CA ARG A 246 9.77 -15.35 9.10
C ARG A 246 9.58 -13.87 8.73
N LEU A 247 8.35 -13.43 8.45
CA LEU A 247 8.05 -12.02 8.24
C LEU A 247 8.38 -11.20 9.50
N ASN A 248 7.99 -11.69 10.67
CA ASN A 248 8.31 -11.06 11.95
C ASN A 248 9.83 -10.91 12.15
N ASP A 249 10.59 -11.94 11.85
CA ASP A 249 12.06 -11.93 12.00
C ASP A 249 12.74 -11.01 10.98
N ALA A 250 12.25 -10.97 9.74
CA ALA A 250 12.72 -10.08 8.69
C ALA A 250 12.51 -8.60 9.06
N VAL A 251 11.33 -8.26 9.61
CA VAL A 251 11.09 -6.88 10.06
C VAL A 251 11.91 -6.53 11.30
N LYS A 252 12.11 -7.48 12.23
CA LYS A 252 13.03 -7.28 13.37
C LYS A 252 14.49 -7.09 12.93
N GLU A 253 14.92 -7.77 11.87
CA GLU A 253 16.24 -7.54 11.27
C GLU A 253 16.37 -6.09 10.79
N LEU A 254 15.35 -5.60 10.06
CA LEU A 254 15.30 -4.21 9.60
C LEU A 254 15.30 -3.23 10.78
N GLU A 255 14.48 -3.46 11.82
CA GLU A 255 14.45 -2.64 13.05
C GLU A 255 15.85 -2.55 13.70
N ARG A 256 16.56 -3.67 13.80
CA ARG A 256 17.93 -3.70 14.35
C ARG A 256 18.92 -2.91 13.48
N MET A 257 18.86 -3.06 12.15
CA MET A 257 19.73 -2.31 11.23
C MET A 257 19.49 -0.80 11.32
N MET A 258 18.24 -0.40 11.59
CA MET A 258 17.85 1.00 11.78
C MET A 258 18.12 1.53 13.20
N GLY A 259 18.68 0.71 14.10
CA GLY A 259 18.88 1.08 15.51
C GLY A 259 17.59 1.38 16.25
N GLN A 260 16.49 0.69 15.90
CA GLN A 260 15.18 0.86 16.51
C GLN A 260 14.92 -0.24 17.54
N PRO A 261 14.19 0.05 18.64
CA PRO A 261 13.77 -1.00 19.56
C PRO A 261 12.76 -1.93 18.86
N ALA A 262 12.95 -3.24 19.06
CA ALA A 262 12.08 -4.30 18.49
C ALA A 262 10.73 -4.38 19.25
N SER A 263 10.04 -3.28 19.47
CA SER A 263 8.79 -3.26 20.24
C SER A 263 7.62 -2.69 19.42
N ILE A 264 6.59 -3.51 19.27
CA ILE A 264 5.26 -3.06 18.86
C ILE A 264 4.59 -2.50 20.11
N THR A 265 4.87 -1.26 20.46
CA THR A 265 4.10 -0.53 21.48
C THR A 265 3.09 0.37 20.77
N MET A 266 1.82 0.34 21.20
CA MET A 266 0.88 1.36 20.77
C MET A 266 1.46 2.72 21.18
N ARG A 267 1.66 3.60 20.21
CA ARG A 267 2.00 4.99 20.51
C ARG A 267 0.70 5.67 20.93
N THR A 268 0.60 5.98 22.21
CA THR A 268 -0.46 6.87 22.76
C THR A 268 -0.29 8.26 22.22
#